data_e490146a9bd3bca53b1ffc27506742cb
#
_entry.id   e490146a9bd3bca53b1ffc27506742cb
#
_cell.length_a   1.000
_cell.length_b   1.000
_cell.length_c   1.000
_cell.angle_alpha   90.00
_cell.angle_beta   90.00
_cell.angle_gamma   90.00
#
_symmetry.space_group_name_H-M   'P 1'
#
loop_
_entity.id
_entity.type
_entity.pdbx_description
1 polymer ?
#
loop_
_entity_poly.entity_id
_entity_poly.type
_entity_poly.pdbx_seq_one_letter_code
_entity_poly.pdbx_strand_id
1 'polypeptide(L)'
;MPTLPVSVIVVSRERPERLSWCLTGLDGLDYPAFEIVVVACPAGAAAVRAAGYESRVKLLEFDEANISAARNLGIGEAAGEIAAFIDDDAVPEPTWLRYLTEPFADESVAAAGGYVRGRNGISFQWRAREVDPGGRARPLRIEGTDWVVPRPAPDHAVKTEGTNMAVRRELLAAMGGFDEGFRFYLDETDLNLRLAERGLRTAIVPRAEVHHAYAASARRTEKRAVTDLSEIGASTMYFLRKHCPADARAARLNEAMRDQQMRVFDQVKARLIRKGDVGPLIDGLKRGVAEGQTRVMPGQAPLGAPRSGFLPFTPARRGGTVLAGRVWQAGRLRREAAARAGAGENVSLFLFGPSPRYHRVAFRDDGVWEQNGGLWGRSDRSDPLFRPATFAQRVRREVARVARVRGIGTEGES
;
A
#
# COMPACT_ATOMS: atom_id res chain seq x y z
N MET A 1 -14.79 4.63 21.35
CA MET A 1 -13.71 5.61 21.14
C MET A 1 -14.21 6.64 20.14
N PRO A 2 -13.84 7.94 20.24
CA PRO A 2 -14.22 8.91 19.22
C PRO A 2 -13.63 8.48 17.87
N THR A 3 -14.41 8.62 16.81
CA THR A 3 -13.96 8.35 15.45
C THR A 3 -13.12 9.53 14.96
N LEU A 4 -11.85 9.30 14.69
CA LEU A 4 -10.94 10.34 14.19
C LEU A 4 -11.22 10.61 12.70
N PRO A 5 -11.36 11.87 12.28
CA PRO A 5 -11.45 12.20 10.85
C PRO A 5 -10.16 11.83 10.10
N VAL A 6 -10.29 11.13 8.97
CA VAL A 6 -9.16 10.65 8.16
C VAL A 6 -9.19 11.27 6.76
N SER A 7 -8.05 11.79 6.30
CA SER A 7 -7.85 12.11 4.89
C SER A 7 -7.05 10.98 4.23
N VAL A 8 -7.69 10.26 3.31
CA VAL A 8 -7.02 9.24 2.48
C VAL A 8 -6.40 9.91 1.27
N ILE A 9 -5.08 9.91 1.18
CA ILE A 9 -4.32 10.54 0.10
C ILE A 9 -3.89 9.49 -0.91
N VAL A 10 -4.30 9.66 -2.17
CA VAL A 10 -3.96 8.81 -3.31
C VAL A 10 -3.19 9.64 -4.33
N VAL A 11 -1.98 9.20 -4.67
CA VAL A 11 -1.16 9.85 -5.70
C VAL A 11 -1.10 8.94 -6.93
N SER A 12 -1.38 9.48 -8.12
CA SER A 12 -1.39 8.70 -9.37
C SER A 12 -0.75 9.46 -10.53
N ARG A 13 0.13 8.78 -11.27
CA ARG A 13 0.72 9.31 -12.49
C ARG A 13 0.76 8.23 -13.59
N GLU A 14 0.15 8.57 -14.76
CA GLU A 14 0.13 7.71 -15.95
C GLU A 14 -0.54 6.33 -15.77
N ARG A 15 -1.49 6.21 -14.81
CA ARG A 15 -2.19 4.95 -14.49
C ARG A 15 -3.69 5.16 -14.22
N PRO A 16 -4.45 5.80 -15.13
CA PRO A 16 -5.85 6.17 -14.88
C PRO A 16 -6.75 4.98 -14.53
N GLU A 17 -6.55 3.79 -15.15
CA GLU A 17 -7.35 2.59 -14.86
C GLU A 17 -7.08 2.07 -13.45
N ARG A 18 -5.82 2.17 -12.96
CA ARG A 18 -5.46 1.75 -11.61
C ARG A 18 -6.01 2.69 -10.56
N LEU A 19 -5.95 3.99 -10.83
CA LEU A 19 -6.59 4.98 -9.97
C LEU A 19 -8.09 4.73 -9.83
N SER A 20 -8.81 4.49 -10.93
CA SER A 20 -10.23 4.15 -10.90
C SER A 20 -10.49 2.87 -10.10
N TRP A 21 -9.65 1.86 -10.25
CA TRP A 21 -9.73 0.60 -9.50
C TRP A 21 -9.48 0.80 -7.99
N CYS A 22 -8.50 1.62 -7.62
CA CYS A 22 -8.24 2.00 -6.22
C CYS A 22 -9.45 2.74 -5.63
N LEU A 23 -10.00 3.73 -6.33
CA LEU A 23 -11.19 4.48 -5.89
C LEU A 23 -12.41 3.56 -5.73
N THR A 24 -12.58 2.59 -6.63
CA THR A 24 -13.61 1.55 -6.46
C THR A 24 -13.42 0.77 -5.15
N GLY A 25 -12.18 0.49 -4.76
CA GLY A 25 -11.88 -0.14 -3.46
C GLY A 25 -12.22 0.75 -2.26
N LEU A 26 -11.81 2.01 -2.33
CA LEU A 26 -12.08 3.02 -1.29
C LEU A 26 -13.58 3.28 -1.09
N ASP A 27 -14.37 3.14 -2.15
CA ASP A 27 -15.84 3.28 -2.13
C ASP A 27 -16.56 2.11 -1.40
N GLY A 28 -15.80 1.16 -0.90
CA GLY A 28 -16.29 0.05 -0.05
C GLY A 28 -15.80 0.09 1.40
N LEU A 29 -15.17 1.20 1.84
CA LEU A 29 -14.65 1.29 3.20
C LEU A 29 -15.76 1.38 4.25
N ASP A 30 -15.59 0.62 5.32
CA ASP A 30 -16.45 0.67 6.52
C ASP A 30 -15.80 1.58 7.57
N TYR A 31 -15.88 2.90 7.31
CA TYR A 31 -15.41 3.94 8.23
C TYR A 31 -16.26 5.20 8.10
N PRO A 32 -16.77 5.79 9.21
CA PRO A 32 -17.80 6.83 9.11
C PRO A 32 -17.26 8.24 8.81
N ALA A 33 -15.99 8.53 9.09
CA ALA A 33 -15.45 9.88 9.02
C ALA A 33 -14.14 9.93 8.21
N PHE A 34 -14.24 9.90 6.88
CA PHE A 34 -13.07 10.09 6.01
C PHE A 34 -13.40 10.94 4.79
N GLU A 35 -12.37 11.51 4.22
CA GLU A 35 -12.35 12.16 2.92
C GLU A 35 -11.28 11.53 2.03
N ILE A 36 -11.38 11.72 0.73
CA ILE A 36 -10.38 11.27 -0.22
C ILE A 36 -9.75 12.49 -0.91
N VAL A 37 -8.43 12.56 -0.91
CA VAL A 37 -7.64 13.54 -1.63
C VAL A 37 -6.88 12.83 -2.73
N VAL A 38 -7.18 13.15 -3.98
CA VAL A 38 -6.52 12.58 -5.16
C VAL A 38 -5.61 13.61 -5.77
N VAL A 39 -4.33 13.26 -5.92
CA VAL A 39 -3.35 14.06 -6.66
C VAL A 39 -2.95 13.28 -7.90
N ALA A 40 -3.33 13.74 -9.08
CA ALA A 40 -3.19 12.96 -10.30
C ALA A 40 -2.72 13.80 -11.49
N CYS A 41 -2.03 13.16 -12.44
CA CYS A 41 -1.76 13.77 -13.75
C CYS A 41 -3.07 14.03 -14.53
N PRO A 42 -3.07 14.84 -15.60
CA PRO A 42 -4.29 15.15 -16.34
C PRO A 42 -5.12 13.94 -16.78
N ALA A 43 -4.46 12.85 -17.22
CA ALA A 43 -5.15 11.60 -17.59
C ALA A 43 -5.83 10.94 -16.39
N GLY A 44 -5.18 10.93 -15.22
CA GLY A 44 -5.76 10.43 -13.98
C GLY A 44 -6.93 11.28 -13.51
N ALA A 45 -6.81 12.61 -13.56
CA ALA A 45 -7.89 13.53 -13.23
C ALA A 45 -9.12 13.35 -14.15
N ALA A 46 -8.89 13.16 -15.45
CA ALA A 46 -9.96 12.85 -16.40
C ALA A 46 -10.67 11.52 -16.04
N ALA A 47 -9.92 10.49 -15.62
CA ALA A 47 -10.51 9.21 -15.18
C ALA A 47 -11.35 9.36 -13.91
N VAL A 48 -10.92 10.17 -12.93
CA VAL A 48 -11.70 10.49 -11.73
C VAL A 48 -13.03 11.14 -12.08
N ARG A 49 -13.02 12.12 -13.01
CA ARG A 49 -14.22 12.79 -13.51
C ARG A 49 -15.15 11.80 -14.25
N ALA A 50 -14.59 11.02 -15.16
CA ALA A 50 -15.34 10.03 -15.94
C ALA A 50 -16.00 8.96 -15.05
N ALA A 51 -15.36 8.60 -13.93
CA ALA A 51 -15.91 7.66 -12.96
C ALA A 51 -16.92 8.30 -11.97
N GLY A 52 -17.23 9.59 -12.08
CA GLY A 52 -18.21 10.29 -11.25
C GLY A 52 -17.74 10.62 -9.84
N TYR A 53 -16.44 10.65 -9.60
CA TYR A 53 -15.89 10.96 -8.27
C TYR A 53 -15.58 12.46 -8.07
N GLU A 54 -15.62 13.31 -9.09
CA GLU A 54 -15.16 14.70 -9.01
C GLU A 54 -15.77 15.50 -7.86
N SER A 55 -17.08 15.36 -7.62
CA SER A 55 -17.78 16.05 -6.53
C SER A 55 -17.65 15.36 -5.16
N ARG A 56 -17.06 14.18 -5.12
CA ARG A 56 -16.95 13.32 -3.92
C ARG A 56 -15.54 13.30 -3.32
N VAL A 57 -14.54 13.76 -4.08
CA VAL A 57 -13.13 13.79 -3.67
C VAL A 57 -12.52 15.16 -3.89
N LYS A 58 -11.48 15.47 -3.14
CA LYS A 58 -10.63 16.63 -3.44
C LYS A 58 -9.66 16.21 -4.54
N LEU A 59 -9.82 16.78 -5.74
CA LEU A 59 -9.01 16.44 -6.91
C LEU A 59 -8.02 17.55 -7.23
N LEU A 60 -6.73 17.23 -7.24
CA LEU A 60 -5.64 18.12 -7.62
C LEU A 60 -4.92 17.57 -8.85
N GLU A 61 -4.64 18.42 -9.81
CA GLU A 61 -3.83 18.05 -10.98
C GLU A 61 -2.35 18.35 -10.71
N PHE A 62 -1.50 17.34 -10.93
CA PHE A 62 -0.06 17.42 -10.76
C PHE A 62 0.63 16.41 -11.67
N ASP A 63 1.52 16.85 -12.55
CA ASP A 63 2.16 15.99 -13.57
C ASP A 63 3.69 15.95 -13.49
N GLU A 64 4.27 16.32 -12.36
CA GLU A 64 5.70 16.10 -12.15
C GLU A 64 5.97 14.67 -11.66
N ALA A 65 7.12 14.11 -12.10
CA ALA A 65 7.56 12.79 -11.70
C ALA A 65 8.21 12.82 -10.29
N ASN A 66 7.48 13.34 -9.29
CA ASN A 66 7.92 13.47 -7.91
C ASN A 66 6.78 13.06 -6.94
N ILE A 67 6.89 11.84 -6.40
CA ILE A 67 5.87 11.30 -5.49
C ILE A 67 5.80 12.08 -4.17
N SER A 68 6.92 12.56 -3.66
CA SER A 68 6.98 13.34 -2.41
C SER A 68 6.27 14.68 -2.57
N ALA A 69 6.53 15.40 -3.67
CA ALA A 69 5.84 16.66 -3.97
C ALA A 69 4.32 16.45 -4.13
N ALA A 70 3.92 15.39 -4.86
CA ALA A 70 2.51 15.05 -5.00
C ALA A 70 1.86 14.70 -3.65
N ARG A 71 2.51 13.94 -2.78
CA ARG A 71 2.02 13.67 -1.42
C ARG A 71 1.91 14.93 -0.59
N ASN A 72 2.87 15.85 -0.68
CA ASN A 72 2.84 17.12 0.04
C ASN A 72 1.68 18.01 -0.41
N LEU A 73 1.37 18.05 -1.72
CA LEU A 73 0.16 18.71 -2.22
C LEU A 73 -1.10 18.11 -1.59
N GLY A 74 -1.18 16.77 -1.52
CA GLY A 74 -2.27 16.07 -0.87
C GLY A 74 -2.39 16.37 0.62
N ILE A 75 -1.28 16.43 1.36
CA ILE A 75 -1.25 16.83 2.78
C ILE A 75 -1.75 18.26 2.96
N GLY A 76 -1.41 19.16 2.02
CA GLY A 76 -1.86 20.54 2.03
C GLY A 76 -3.37 20.72 1.89
N GLU A 77 -4.09 19.73 1.32
CA GLU A 77 -5.55 19.72 1.21
C GLU A 77 -6.23 18.83 2.28
N ALA A 78 -5.47 17.93 2.90
CA ALA A 78 -5.99 17.01 3.90
C ALA A 78 -6.47 17.74 5.15
N ALA A 79 -7.77 17.66 5.46
CA ALA A 79 -8.39 18.31 6.63
C ALA A 79 -8.74 17.33 7.76
N GLY A 80 -8.48 16.02 7.59
CA GLY A 80 -8.60 15.04 8.65
C GLY A 80 -7.47 15.15 9.68
N GLU A 81 -7.72 14.67 10.89
CA GLU A 81 -6.70 14.58 11.95
C GLU A 81 -5.59 13.58 11.60
N ILE A 82 -5.95 12.56 10.82
CA ILE A 82 -5.03 11.53 10.36
C ILE A 82 -4.92 11.61 8.84
N ALA A 83 -3.70 11.67 8.33
CA ALA A 83 -3.38 11.51 6.90
C ALA A 83 -3.01 10.04 6.66
N ALA A 84 -3.82 9.32 5.89
CA ALA A 84 -3.60 7.93 5.47
C ALA A 84 -3.19 7.88 4.00
N PHE A 85 -2.19 7.05 3.66
CA PHE A 85 -1.65 6.94 2.32
C PHE A 85 -1.88 5.55 1.74
N ILE A 86 -2.28 5.51 0.48
CA ILE A 86 -2.44 4.30 -0.30
C ILE A 86 -2.02 4.57 -1.76
N ASP A 87 -1.35 3.61 -2.40
CA ASP A 87 -0.95 3.72 -3.80
C ASP A 87 -2.16 3.51 -4.74
N ASP A 88 -2.13 4.10 -5.91
CA ASP A 88 -3.18 3.99 -6.94
C ASP A 88 -3.36 2.57 -7.50
N ASP A 89 -2.40 1.67 -7.30
CA ASP A 89 -2.46 0.26 -7.66
C ASP A 89 -2.65 -0.68 -6.45
N ALA A 90 -3.28 -0.16 -5.40
CA ALA A 90 -3.63 -0.89 -4.20
C ALA A 90 -5.12 -0.75 -3.85
N VAL A 91 -5.69 -1.77 -3.22
CA VAL A 91 -7.07 -1.77 -2.72
C VAL A 91 -7.06 -2.19 -1.26
N PRO A 92 -7.69 -1.40 -0.38
CA PRO A 92 -7.79 -1.74 1.02
C PRO A 92 -8.90 -2.77 1.27
N GLU A 93 -8.75 -3.62 2.27
CA GLU A 93 -9.87 -4.39 2.81
C GLU A 93 -10.90 -3.44 3.46
N PRO A 94 -12.21 -3.74 3.45
CA PRO A 94 -13.26 -2.81 3.89
C PRO A 94 -13.06 -2.19 5.28
N THR A 95 -12.48 -2.90 6.23
CA THR A 95 -12.23 -2.39 7.59
C THR A 95 -10.87 -1.73 7.77
N TRP A 96 -10.14 -1.46 6.70
CA TRP A 96 -8.77 -0.95 6.72
C TRP A 96 -8.60 0.28 7.61
N LEU A 97 -9.40 1.34 7.42
CA LEU A 97 -9.30 2.56 8.23
C LEU A 97 -9.70 2.33 9.67
N ARG A 98 -10.69 1.47 9.94
CA ARG A 98 -11.09 1.12 11.31
C ARG A 98 -9.91 0.61 12.12
N TYR A 99 -9.15 -0.35 11.56
CA TYR A 99 -7.98 -0.90 12.22
C TYR A 99 -6.79 0.06 12.20
N LEU A 100 -6.52 0.71 11.07
CA LEU A 100 -5.35 1.58 10.93
C LEU A 100 -5.37 2.76 11.91
N THR A 101 -6.58 3.22 12.30
CA THR A 101 -6.73 4.35 13.21
C THR A 101 -6.78 3.96 14.69
N GLU A 102 -7.00 2.70 15.05
CA GLU A 102 -7.06 2.25 16.46
C GLU A 102 -5.87 2.72 17.30
N PRO A 103 -4.60 2.66 16.83
CA PRO A 103 -3.45 3.07 17.66
C PRO A 103 -3.44 4.54 18.02
N PHE A 104 -4.10 5.40 17.23
CA PHE A 104 -4.11 6.85 17.49
C PHE A 104 -5.01 7.25 18.66
N ALA A 105 -5.74 6.32 19.29
CA ALA A 105 -6.35 6.52 20.59
C ALA A 105 -5.29 6.76 21.70
N ASP A 106 -4.07 6.28 21.52
CA ASP A 106 -2.89 6.66 22.30
C ASP A 106 -2.25 7.89 21.64
N GLU A 107 -2.34 9.05 22.32
CA GLU A 107 -1.80 10.32 21.80
C GLU A 107 -0.28 10.25 21.54
N SER A 108 0.45 9.35 22.18
CA SER A 108 1.88 9.15 21.98
C SER A 108 2.20 8.43 20.64
N VAL A 109 1.21 7.84 19.97
CA VAL A 109 1.39 7.23 18.66
C VAL A 109 1.28 8.30 17.58
N ALA A 110 2.37 8.49 16.87
CA ALA A 110 2.51 9.48 15.80
C ALA A 110 2.15 8.92 14.42
N ALA A 111 2.46 7.64 14.18
CA ALA A 111 2.24 6.96 12.90
C ALA A 111 1.80 5.51 13.09
N ALA A 112 1.18 4.95 12.07
CA ALA A 112 0.78 3.55 12.01
C ALA A 112 1.03 2.99 10.61
N GLY A 113 1.34 1.70 10.51
CA GLY A 113 1.47 0.98 9.24
C GLY A 113 0.80 -0.38 9.30
N GLY A 114 0.08 -0.73 8.23
CA GLY A 114 -0.58 -2.02 8.10
C GLY A 114 0.23 -3.03 7.27
N TYR A 115 -0.35 -4.21 7.09
CA TYR A 115 0.23 -5.26 6.26
C TYR A 115 -0.19 -5.13 4.80
N VAL A 116 0.71 -5.50 3.88
CA VAL A 116 0.46 -5.42 2.44
C VAL A 116 0.50 -6.81 1.83
N ARG A 117 -0.64 -7.22 1.23
CA ARG A 117 -0.73 -8.46 0.45
C ARG A 117 -0.23 -8.23 -0.96
N GLY A 118 0.47 -9.23 -1.49
CA GLY A 118 0.96 -9.21 -2.86
C GLY A 118 -0.12 -9.64 -3.87
N ARG A 119 0.25 -9.63 -5.17
CA ARG A 119 -0.62 -9.87 -6.34
C ARG A 119 -1.51 -11.14 -6.26
N ASN A 120 -1.08 -12.17 -5.55
CA ASN A 120 -1.90 -13.39 -5.39
C ASN A 120 -2.96 -13.27 -4.28
N GLY A 121 -2.91 -12.23 -3.47
CA GLY A 121 -3.83 -11.96 -2.37
C GLY A 121 -3.76 -12.92 -1.18
N ILE A 122 -2.87 -13.94 -1.22
CA ILE A 122 -2.71 -14.92 -0.14
C ILE A 122 -1.34 -14.85 0.55
N SER A 123 -0.41 -14.10 -0.02
CA SER A 123 0.93 -13.89 0.52
C SER A 123 1.12 -12.43 0.86
N PHE A 124 1.75 -12.16 1.99
CA PHE A 124 2.15 -10.80 2.31
C PHE A 124 3.39 -10.43 1.52
N GLN A 125 3.37 -9.25 0.94
CA GLN A 125 4.54 -8.59 0.37
C GLN A 125 5.36 -7.97 1.49
N TRP A 126 4.67 -7.24 2.37
CA TRP A 126 5.26 -6.58 3.51
C TRP A 126 4.45 -6.86 4.78
N ARG A 127 5.17 -7.15 5.82
CA ARG A 127 4.72 -7.19 7.21
C ARG A 127 5.55 -6.19 8.01
N ALA A 128 5.53 -6.30 9.34
CA ALA A 128 6.36 -5.50 10.22
C ALA A 128 7.85 -5.59 9.86
N ARG A 129 8.50 -4.46 9.76
CA ARG A 129 9.95 -4.30 9.51
C ARG A 129 10.51 -3.15 10.32
N GLU A 130 11.80 -3.16 10.54
CA GLU A 130 12.60 -2.02 10.97
C GLU A 130 13.58 -1.64 9.88
N VAL A 131 14.09 -0.42 9.90
CA VAL A 131 15.07 0.07 8.93
C VAL A 131 16.18 0.83 9.64
N ASP A 132 17.44 0.59 9.22
CA ASP A 132 18.62 1.29 9.73
C ASP A 132 18.91 2.58 8.94
N PRO A 133 19.79 3.46 9.44
CA PRO A 133 20.19 4.69 8.74
C PRO A 133 20.88 4.45 7.40
N GLY A 134 21.31 3.22 7.10
CA GLY A 134 21.81 2.79 5.79
C GLY A 134 20.71 2.38 4.80
N GLY A 135 19.43 2.47 5.20
CA GLY A 135 18.28 2.11 4.36
C GLY A 135 17.98 0.60 4.30
N ARG A 136 18.66 -0.22 5.10
CA ARG A 136 18.46 -1.67 5.11
C ARG A 136 17.31 -2.03 6.03
N ALA A 137 16.25 -2.60 5.45
CA ALA A 137 15.11 -3.09 6.21
C ALA A 137 15.28 -4.55 6.65
N ARG A 138 14.86 -4.87 7.88
CA ARG A 138 14.82 -6.22 8.45
C ARG A 138 13.43 -6.53 8.99
N PRO A 139 13.02 -7.82 8.96
CA PRO A 139 11.76 -8.22 9.58
C PRO A 139 11.74 -7.95 11.08
N LEU A 140 10.63 -7.40 11.57
CA LEU A 140 10.26 -7.41 12.98
C LEU A 140 9.27 -8.53 13.23
N ARG A 141 9.48 -9.29 14.30
CA ARG A 141 8.56 -10.34 14.70
C ARG A 141 7.41 -9.73 15.51
N ILE A 142 6.21 -9.81 14.96
CA ILE A 142 4.97 -9.42 15.63
C ILE A 142 4.14 -10.68 15.87
N GLU A 143 3.70 -10.87 17.10
CA GLU A 143 2.82 -11.97 17.49
C GLU A 143 1.37 -11.50 17.52
N GLY A 144 0.45 -12.38 17.13
CA GLY A 144 -0.98 -12.07 17.10
C GLY A 144 -1.40 -11.20 15.90
N THR A 145 -2.57 -10.60 16.05
CA THR A 145 -3.21 -9.77 15.01
C THR A 145 -3.63 -8.40 15.52
N ASP A 146 -3.48 -8.13 16.81
CA ASP A 146 -3.74 -6.81 17.39
C ASP A 146 -2.60 -5.85 17.07
N TRP A 147 -2.88 -4.55 17.12
CA TRP A 147 -1.83 -3.56 16.89
C TRP A 147 -0.82 -3.54 18.03
N VAL A 148 0.41 -3.21 17.71
CA VAL A 148 1.50 -3.09 18.67
C VAL A 148 2.37 -1.88 18.33
N VAL A 149 3.06 -1.34 19.33
CA VAL A 149 4.15 -0.37 19.12
C VAL A 149 5.48 -1.13 19.30
N PRO A 150 6.13 -1.56 18.23
CA PRO A 150 7.39 -2.28 18.32
C PRO A 150 8.49 -1.37 18.89
N ARG A 151 9.48 -1.99 19.52
CA ARG A 151 10.74 -1.33 19.88
C ARG A 151 11.81 -1.77 18.89
N PRO A 152 12.16 -0.95 17.89
CA PRO A 152 13.23 -1.28 16.97
C PRO A 152 14.59 -1.30 17.68
N ALA A 153 15.61 -1.84 17.01
CA ALA A 153 16.99 -1.76 17.50
C ALA A 153 17.42 -0.27 17.65
N PRO A 154 18.45 0.04 18.46
CA PRO A 154 19.00 1.38 18.55
C PRO A 154 19.29 1.95 17.15
N ASP A 155 19.02 3.23 16.96
CA ASP A 155 19.19 3.96 15.70
C ASP A 155 18.36 3.45 14.51
N HIS A 156 17.44 2.49 14.74
CA HIS A 156 16.52 1.98 13.73
C HIS A 156 15.13 2.65 13.87
N ALA A 157 14.40 2.70 12.78
CA ALA A 157 13.00 3.10 12.75
C ALA A 157 12.08 1.92 12.47
N VAL A 158 10.86 1.94 13.01
CA VAL A 158 9.79 1.06 12.53
C VAL A 158 9.45 1.48 11.11
N LYS A 159 9.54 0.54 10.15
CA LYS A 159 9.29 0.83 8.75
C LYS A 159 7.84 0.62 8.38
N THR A 160 7.19 1.68 7.96
CA THR A 160 5.89 1.66 7.28
C THR A 160 6.09 1.73 5.76
N GLU A 161 5.08 1.37 4.99
CA GLU A 161 5.12 1.38 3.53
C GLU A 161 4.17 2.46 3.00
N GLY A 162 4.61 3.26 2.03
CA GLY A 162 3.82 4.35 1.46
C GLY A 162 2.46 3.92 0.89
N THR A 163 2.29 2.64 0.58
CA THR A 163 1.01 2.05 0.16
C THR A 163 0.06 1.68 1.29
N ASN A 164 0.50 1.72 2.55
CA ASN A 164 -0.32 1.38 3.73
C ASN A 164 0.25 2.00 5.01
N MET A 165 0.11 3.30 5.15
CA MET A 165 0.56 4.03 6.33
C MET A 165 -0.40 5.17 6.67
N ALA A 166 -0.37 5.58 7.93
CA ALA A 166 -1.07 6.76 8.42
C ALA A 166 -0.19 7.53 9.42
N VAL A 167 -0.36 8.84 9.47
CA VAL A 167 0.40 9.75 10.35
C VAL A 167 -0.55 10.83 10.88
N ARG A 168 -0.36 11.32 12.10
CA ARG A 168 -1.06 12.51 12.57
C ARG A 168 -0.77 13.67 11.62
N ARG A 169 -1.82 14.24 11.02
CA ARG A 169 -1.69 15.24 9.95
C ARG A 169 -0.92 16.47 10.39
N GLU A 170 -1.22 17.03 11.57
CA GLU A 170 -0.54 18.22 12.07
C GLU A 170 0.96 17.99 12.31
N LEU A 171 1.30 16.85 12.91
CA LEU A 171 2.68 16.46 13.11
C LEU A 171 3.43 16.32 11.79
N LEU A 172 2.83 15.62 10.80
CA LEU A 172 3.40 15.46 9.48
C LEU A 172 3.61 16.80 8.78
N ALA A 173 2.64 17.70 8.88
CA ALA A 173 2.74 19.04 8.32
C ALA A 173 3.82 19.89 9.01
N ALA A 174 3.90 19.85 10.34
CA ALA A 174 4.93 20.54 11.12
C ALA A 174 6.36 20.05 10.79
N MET A 175 6.49 18.76 10.43
CA MET A 175 7.74 18.15 9.96
C MET A 175 8.08 18.48 8.50
N GLY A 176 7.25 19.24 7.78
CA GLY A 176 7.44 19.59 6.37
C GLY A 176 7.05 18.48 5.40
N GLY A 177 6.22 17.50 5.83
CA GLY A 177 5.76 16.42 4.97
C GLY A 177 6.87 15.45 4.54
N PHE A 178 6.79 15.01 3.29
CA PHE A 178 7.82 14.21 2.63
C PHE A 178 8.93 15.10 2.08
N ASP A 179 10.17 14.61 2.07
CA ASP A 179 11.29 15.32 1.47
C ASP A 179 11.24 15.19 -0.06
N GLU A 180 11.00 16.29 -0.76
CA GLU A 180 10.85 16.33 -2.22
C GLU A 180 12.14 16.01 -2.99
N GLY A 181 13.28 15.93 -2.30
CA GLY A 181 14.50 15.35 -2.83
C GLY A 181 14.36 13.86 -3.16
N PHE A 182 13.41 13.15 -2.57
CA PHE A 182 13.04 11.78 -2.95
C PHE A 182 11.93 11.81 -4.00
N ARG A 183 12.27 11.86 -5.27
CA ARG A 183 11.29 11.85 -6.36
C ARG A 183 10.60 10.50 -6.54
N PHE A 184 11.27 9.43 -6.11
CA PHE A 184 10.78 8.05 -6.11
C PHE A 184 11.72 7.18 -5.28
N TYR A 185 11.15 6.26 -4.45
CA TYR A 185 11.90 5.33 -3.61
C TYR A 185 12.57 5.97 -2.38
N LEU A 186 12.42 5.35 -1.23
CA LEU A 186 12.93 5.74 0.09
C LEU A 186 12.29 7.01 0.72
N ASP A 187 11.31 7.61 0.11
CA ASP A 187 10.58 8.76 0.64
C ASP A 187 9.85 8.44 1.96
N GLU A 188 9.14 7.31 2.02
CA GLU A 188 8.53 6.84 3.28
C GLU A 188 9.59 6.35 4.29
N THR A 189 10.71 5.84 3.81
CA THR A 189 11.81 5.39 4.67
C THR A 189 12.50 6.57 5.34
N ASP A 190 12.70 7.67 4.62
CA ASP A 190 13.14 8.97 5.17
C ASP A 190 12.20 9.46 6.28
N LEU A 191 10.89 9.45 6.01
CA LEU A 191 9.90 9.87 7.00
C LEU A 191 9.96 8.98 8.25
N ASN A 192 10.08 7.67 8.11
CA ASN A 192 10.18 6.75 9.25
C ASN A 192 11.40 7.05 10.13
N LEU A 193 12.57 7.32 9.55
CA LEU A 193 13.76 7.70 10.33
C LEU A 193 13.57 9.05 11.01
N ARG A 194 13.03 10.06 10.32
CA ARG A 194 12.74 11.37 10.92
C ARG A 194 11.76 11.31 12.08
N LEU A 195 10.79 10.40 12.05
CA LEU A 195 9.90 10.13 13.17
C LEU A 195 10.67 9.51 14.35
N ALA A 196 11.49 8.49 14.09
CA ALA A 196 12.28 7.82 15.11
C ALA A 196 13.32 8.73 15.75
N GLU A 197 14.03 9.57 14.97
CA GLU A 197 14.99 10.58 15.46
C GLU A 197 14.36 11.58 16.44
N ARG A 198 13.04 11.82 16.34
CA ARG A 198 12.27 12.67 17.25
C ARG A 198 11.69 11.89 18.44
N GLY A 199 12.01 10.61 18.57
CA GLY A 199 11.45 9.76 19.64
C GLY A 199 9.96 9.46 19.46
N LEU A 200 9.40 9.68 18.27
CA LEU A 200 7.99 9.48 17.97
C LEU A 200 7.66 8.01 17.73
N ARG A 201 6.53 7.55 18.24
CA ARG A 201 6.16 6.14 18.23
C ARG A 201 5.36 5.79 16.97
N THR A 202 5.74 4.69 16.33
CA THR A 202 5.05 4.13 15.17
C THR A 202 4.45 2.77 15.52
N ALA A 203 3.15 2.60 15.29
CA ALA A 203 2.44 1.35 15.50
C ALA A 203 2.46 0.47 14.24
N ILE A 204 2.42 -0.85 14.43
CA ILE A 204 2.14 -1.83 13.37
C ILE A 204 0.78 -2.45 13.62
N VAL A 205 -0.04 -2.48 12.57
CA VAL A 205 -1.45 -2.89 12.61
C VAL A 205 -1.69 -4.06 11.65
N PRO A 206 -1.52 -5.31 12.08
CA PRO A 206 -1.62 -6.48 11.21
C PRO A 206 -2.96 -6.63 10.47
N ARG A 207 -4.08 -6.17 11.07
CA ARG A 207 -5.43 -6.23 10.47
C ARG A 207 -5.72 -5.12 9.47
N ALA A 208 -4.96 -4.04 9.45
CA ALA A 208 -5.07 -3.02 8.43
C ALA A 208 -4.42 -3.51 7.14
N GLU A 209 -5.17 -4.29 6.35
CA GLU A 209 -4.65 -4.98 5.17
C GLU A 209 -4.97 -4.23 3.87
N VAL A 210 -3.99 -4.18 2.99
CA VAL A 210 -4.09 -3.62 1.64
C VAL A 210 -3.59 -4.66 0.63
N HIS A 211 -4.29 -4.82 -0.50
CA HIS A 211 -3.87 -5.68 -1.61
C HIS A 211 -3.20 -4.85 -2.70
N HIS A 212 -1.92 -5.10 -2.97
CA HIS A 212 -1.11 -4.34 -3.92
C HIS A 212 -0.96 -5.12 -5.24
N ALA A 213 -1.46 -4.55 -6.34
CA ALA A 213 -1.50 -5.22 -7.64
C ALA A 213 -0.17 -5.19 -8.40
N TYR A 214 0.76 -4.30 -8.07
CA TYR A 214 2.03 -4.07 -8.77
C TYR A 214 1.84 -3.70 -10.23
N ALA A 215 1.19 -2.61 -10.51
CA ALA A 215 1.01 -2.13 -11.87
C ALA A 215 2.36 -1.81 -12.55
N ALA A 216 2.35 -1.82 -13.88
CA ALA A 216 3.45 -1.29 -14.67
C ALA A 216 3.66 0.20 -14.37
N SER A 217 4.85 0.70 -14.63
CA SER A 217 5.20 2.11 -14.58
C SER A 217 6.34 2.38 -15.57
N ALA A 218 6.74 3.62 -15.75
CA ALA A 218 7.92 3.96 -16.55
C ALA A 218 9.19 3.20 -16.12
N ARG A 219 9.24 2.73 -14.86
CA ARG A 219 10.42 2.05 -14.25
C ARG A 219 10.30 0.54 -14.17
N ARG A 220 9.14 -0.05 -14.49
CA ARG A 220 8.91 -1.50 -14.44
C ARG A 220 7.78 -1.94 -15.35
N THR A 221 7.93 -3.09 -15.98
CA THR A 221 6.86 -3.73 -16.76
C THR A 221 5.81 -4.40 -15.85
N GLU A 222 4.68 -4.86 -16.42
CA GLU A 222 3.69 -5.66 -15.70
C GLU A 222 4.26 -6.94 -15.08
N LYS A 223 5.27 -7.54 -15.72
CA LYS A 223 5.99 -8.71 -15.18
C LYS A 223 7.04 -8.32 -14.14
N ARG A 224 7.10 -7.03 -13.74
CA ARG A 224 8.06 -6.46 -12.79
C ARG A 224 9.50 -6.47 -13.28
N ALA A 225 9.74 -6.63 -14.57
CA ALA A 225 11.05 -6.39 -15.14
C ALA A 225 11.42 -4.92 -14.96
N VAL A 226 12.61 -4.66 -14.47
CA VAL A 226 13.13 -3.31 -14.30
C VAL A 226 13.40 -2.71 -15.67
N THR A 227 12.98 -1.47 -15.89
CA THR A 227 13.21 -0.70 -17.13
C THR A 227 14.10 0.50 -16.92
N ASP A 228 14.21 1.01 -15.67
CA ASP A 228 15.08 2.11 -15.28
C ASP A 228 15.46 2.00 -13.80
N LEU A 229 16.73 2.26 -13.47
CA LEU A 229 17.31 2.27 -12.13
C LEU A 229 17.90 3.64 -11.73
N SER A 230 17.80 4.65 -12.58
CA SER A 230 18.44 5.95 -12.35
C SER A 230 17.93 6.60 -11.06
N GLU A 231 16.61 6.69 -10.89
CA GLU A 231 16.05 7.32 -9.70
C GLU A 231 16.25 6.47 -8.43
N ILE A 232 16.34 5.14 -8.55
CA ILE A 232 16.72 4.27 -7.42
C ILE A 232 18.16 4.59 -6.97
N GLY A 233 19.08 4.76 -7.91
CA GLY A 233 20.45 5.16 -7.60
C GLY A 233 20.52 6.54 -6.94
N ALA A 234 19.80 7.50 -7.50
CA ALA A 234 19.74 8.87 -7.01
C ALA A 234 19.19 8.96 -5.58
N SER A 235 18.02 8.37 -5.35
CA SER A 235 17.39 8.34 -4.03
C SER A 235 18.24 7.56 -3.01
N THR A 236 18.89 6.46 -3.42
CA THR A 236 19.78 5.73 -2.52
C THR A 236 20.95 6.61 -2.06
N MET A 237 21.64 7.30 -2.99
CA MET A 237 22.77 8.15 -2.61
C MET A 237 22.31 9.36 -1.80
N TYR A 238 21.21 9.99 -2.18
CA TYR A 238 20.60 11.10 -1.45
C TYR A 238 20.27 10.69 0.00
N PHE A 239 19.63 9.53 0.19
CA PHE A 239 19.29 8.96 1.49
C PHE A 239 20.53 8.70 2.35
N LEU A 240 21.56 8.08 1.76
CA LEU A 240 22.82 7.82 2.47
C LEU A 240 23.53 9.12 2.90
N ARG A 241 23.46 10.17 2.11
CA ARG A 241 24.00 11.48 2.49
C ARG A 241 23.25 12.09 3.66
N LYS A 242 21.95 11.85 3.75
CA LYS A 242 21.07 12.44 4.76
C LYS A 242 21.15 11.70 6.10
N HIS A 243 21.13 10.37 6.08
CA HIS A 243 20.94 9.55 7.28
C HIS A 243 22.14 8.70 7.66
N CYS A 244 22.95 8.27 6.68
CA CYS A 244 24.04 7.33 6.95
C CYS A 244 25.29 8.05 7.48
N PRO A 245 25.92 7.55 8.57
CA PRO A 245 27.23 8.02 9.02
C PRO A 245 28.26 8.04 7.90
N ALA A 246 29.10 9.07 7.87
CA ALA A 246 30.01 9.33 6.74
C ALA A 246 30.98 8.17 6.48
N ASP A 247 31.48 7.55 7.54
CA ASP A 247 32.41 6.41 7.52
C ASP A 247 31.77 5.11 7.00
N ALA A 248 30.48 4.92 7.22
CA ALA A 248 29.71 3.76 6.75
C ALA A 248 29.16 3.92 5.33
N ARG A 249 29.05 5.15 4.82
CA ARG A 249 28.32 5.49 3.59
C ARG A 249 28.81 4.74 2.36
N ALA A 250 30.13 4.65 2.17
CA ALA A 250 30.71 3.97 1.00
C ALA A 250 30.38 2.46 1.01
N ALA A 251 30.47 1.82 2.17
CA ALA A 251 30.14 0.40 2.32
C ALA A 251 28.65 0.14 2.04
N ARG A 252 27.75 0.98 2.58
CA ARG A 252 26.31 0.89 2.37
C ARG A 252 25.91 1.14 0.91
N LEU A 253 26.53 2.11 0.24
CA LEU A 253 26.32 2.32 -1.19
C LEU A 253 26.72 1.09 -2.00
N ASN A 254 27.88 0.50 -1.71
CA ASN A 254 28.34 -0.71 -2.39
C ASN A 254 27.41 -1.92 -2.17
N GLU A 255 26.82 -2.06 -0.98
CA GLU A 255 25.80 -3.07 -0.71
C GLU A 255 24.55 -2.83 -1.57
N ALA A 256 24.00 -1.62 -1.53
CA ALA A 256 22.81 -1.27 -2.30
C ALA A 256 23.00 -1.44 -3.82
N MET A 257 24.17 -1.05 -4.34
CA MET A 257 24.53 -1.24 -5.74
C MET A 257 24.58 -2.73 -6.12
N ARG A 258 25.20 -3.57 -5.28
CA ARG A 258 25.25 -5.03 -5.50
C ARG A 258 23.85 -5.64 -5.49
N ASP A 259 22.98 -5.24 -4.56
CA ASP A 259 21.60 -5.74 -4.49
C ASP A 259 20.82 -5.44 -5.79
N GLN A 260 20.97 -4.24 -6.35
CA GLN A 260 20.35 -3.89 -7.63
C GLN A 260 20.97 -4.68 -8.80
N GLN A 261 22.27 -4.89 -8.83
CA GLN A 261 22.94 -5.72 -9.84
C GLN A 261 22.43 -7.16 -9.76
N MET A 262 22.39 -7.75 -8.58
CA MET A 262 21.85 -9.11 -8.38
C MET A 262 20.41 -9.21 -8.81
N ARG A 263 19.58 -8.22 -8.49
CA ARG A 263 18.18 -8.14 -8.96
C ARG A 263 18.08 -8.16 -10.48
N VAL A 264 18.92 -7.39 -11.19
CA VAL A 264 18.95 -7.38 -12.67
C VAL A 264 19.36 -8.75 -13.20
N PHE A 265 20.43 -9.36 -12.66
CA PHE A 265 20.89 -10.69 -13.07
C PHE A 265 19.83 -11.78 -12.83
N ASP A 266 19.12 -11.75 -11.71
CA ASP A 266 18.04 -12.70 -11.44
C ASP A 266 16.87 -12.54 -12.44
N GLN A 267 16.58 -11.31 -12.83
CA GLN A 267 15.57 -11.03 -13.85
C GLN A 267 16.01 -11.49 -15.27
N VAL A 268 17.29 -11.42 -15.58
CA VAL A 268 17.84 -12.03 -16.80
C VAL A 268 17.70 -13.55 -16.76
N LYS A 269 18.06 -14.21 -15.66
CA LYS A 269 17.88 -15.66 -15.47
C LYS A 269 16.40 -16.06 -15.62
N ALA A 270 15.48 -15.24 -15.09
CA ALA A 270 14.05 -15.42 -15.22
C ALA A 270 13.50 -15.04 -16.61
N ARG A 271 14.34 -14.63 -17.56
CA ARG A 271 13.98 -14.17 -18.92
C ARG A 271 13.00 -12.99 -18.94
N LEU A 272 13.04 -12.17 -17.92
CA LEU A 272 12.25 -10.93 -17.81
C LEU A 272 12.98 -9.74 -18.44
N ILE A 273 14.32 -9.75 -18.46
CA ILE A 273 15.21 -8.74 -19.04
C ILE A 273 16.12 -9.43 -20.07
N ARG A 274 16.41 -8.76 -21.17
CA ARG A 274 17.38 -9.24 -22.18
C ARG A 274 18.80 -9.00 -21.69
N LYS A 275 19.75 -9.85 -22.09
CA LYS A 275 21.16 -9.67 -21.72
C LYS A 275 21.72 -8.31 -22.16
N GLY A 276 21.29 -7.81 -23.33
CA GLY A 276 21.72 -6.50 -23.85
C GLY A 276 21.24 -5.30 -23.03
N ASP A 277 20.15 -5.44 -22.24
CA ASP A 277 19.61 -4.36 -21.44
C ASP A 277 20.35 -4.18 -20.09
N VAL A 278 21.20 -5.15 -19.70
CA VAL A 278 21.93 -5.13 -18.41
C VAL A 278 22.87 -3.91 -18.32
N GLY A 279 23.67 -3.67 -19.34
CA GLY A 279 24.59 -2.52 -19.38
C GLY A 279 23.85 -1.19 -19.17
N PRO A 280 22.88 -0.85 -20.04
CA PRO A 280 22.07 0.36 -19.89
C PRO A 280 21.44 0.55 -18.50
N LEU A 281 20.90 -0.54 -17.88
CA LEU A 281 20.31 -0.50 -16.54
C LEU A 281 21.35 -0.17 -15.45
N ILE A 282 22.51 -0.83 -15.50
CA ILE A 282 23.59 -0.58 -14.53
C ILE A 282 24.19 0.81 -14.71
N ASP A 283 24.32 1.28 -15.95
CA ASP A 283 24.79 2.64 -16.22
C ASP A 283 23.77 3.69 -15.77
N GLY A 284 22.46 3.42 -15.93
CA GLY A 284 21.39 4.22 -15.35
C GLY A 284 21.52 4.33 -13.82
N LEU A 285 21.74 3.19 -13.14
CA LEU A 285 21.96 3.16 -11.69
C LEU A 285 23.15 4.03 -11.28
N LYS A 286 24.30 3.92 -11.98
CA LYS A 286 25.52 4.72 -11.70
C LYS A 286 25.29 6.21 -11.95
N ARG A 287 24.62 6.59 -13.06
CA ARG A 287 24.25 7.98 -13.32
C ARG A 287 23.36 8.54 -12.22
N GLY A 288 22.39 7.74 -11.77
CA GLY A 288 21.55 8.10 -10.64
C GLY A 288 22.35 8.35 -9.36
N VAL A 289 23.28 7.46 -9.01
CA VAL A 289 24.18 7.67 -7.84
C VAL A 289 24.95 8.98 -7.96
N ALA A 290 25.51 9.28 -9.13
CA ALA A 290 26.26 10.52 -9.36
C ALA A 290 25.35 11.76 -9.21
N GLU A 291 24.11 11.71 -9.72
CA GLU A 291 23.12 12.78 -9.54
C GLU A 291 22.73 12.93 -8.08
N GLY A 292 22.44 11.81 -7.38
CA GLY A 292 22.10 11.83 -5.95
C GLY A 292 23.23 12.36 -5.06
N GLN A 293 24.50 12.25 -5.50
CA GLN A 293 25.66 12.82 -4.79
C GLN A 293 25.62 14.36 -4.77
N THR A 294 25.08 14.99 -5.79
CA THR A 294 25.02 16.45 -5.94
C THR A 294 23.62 17.03 -5.73
N ARG A 295 22.59 16.18 -5.65
CA ARG A 295 21.20 16.61 -5.45
C ARG A 295 21.09 17.52 -4.23
N VAL A 296 20.49 18.68 -4.41
CA VAL A 296 20.27 19.66 -3.34
C VAL A 296 19.37 19.05 -2.27
N MET A 297 19.69 19.29 -1.00
CA MET A 297 18.84 18.96 0.15
C MET A 297 18.11 20.23 0.56
N PRO A 298 16.85 20.44 0.12
CA PRO A 298 16.09 21.58 0.55
C PRO A 298 15.75 21.44 2.04
N GLY A 299 15.71 22.57 2.74
CA GLY A 299 15.11 22.59 4.07
C GLY A 299 13.65 22.21 3.98
N GLN A 300 13.15 21.47 4.95
CA GLN A 300 11.73 21.09 5.03
C GLN A 300 10.98 22.18 5.82
N ALA A 301 10.34 23.10 5.11
CA ALA A 301 9.45 24.08 5.71
C ALA A 301 8.12 23.41 6.12
N PRO A 302 7.52 23.76 7.27
CA PRO A 302 6.21 23.25 7.65
C PRO A 302 5.16 23.49 6.55
N LEU A 303 4.34 22.49 6.30
CA LEU A 303 3.16 22.60 5.45
C LEU A 303 2.03 23.20 6.30
N GLY A 304 1.51 24.34 5.94
CA GLY A 304 0.51 25.06 6.73
C GLY A 304 -0.76 24.27 7.10
N ALA A 305 -1.77 24.97 7.59
CA ALA A 305 -3.11 24.44 7.82
C ALA A 305 -3.73 23.92 6.49
N PRO A 306 -4.75 23.07 6.54
CA PRO A 306 -5.47 22.62 5.36
C PRO A 306 -5.99 23.79 4.54
N ARG A 307 -5.84 23.74 3.21
CA ARG A 307 -6.31 24.81 2.31
C ARG A 307 -7.83 24.81 2.14
N SER A 308 -8.48 23.69 2.40
CA SER A 308 -9.93 23.52 2.27
C SER A 308 -10.49 22.75 3.47
N GLY A 309 -11.79 22.91 3.76
CA GLY A 309 -12.49 22.16 4.80
C GLY A 309 -12.55 20.66 4.51
N PHE A 310 -12.93 19.88 5.52
CA PHE A 310 -13.14 18.43 5.38
C PHE A 310 -14.30 18.15 4.42
N LEU A 311 -14.09 17.30 3.41
CA LEU A 311 -15.10 16.87 2.45
C LEU A 311 -15.52 15.43 2.74
N PRO A 312 -16.55 15.17 3.54
CA PRO A 312 -16.92 13.82 3.93
C PRO A 312 -17.21 12.94 2.70
N PHE A 313 -16.53 11.80 2.63
CA PHE A 313 -16.80 10.80 1.60
C PHE A 313 -17.82 9.79 2.12
N THR A 314 -18.89 9.59 1.34
CA THR A 314 -19.90 8.58 1.65
C THR A 314 -19.69 7.34 0.77
N PRO A 315 -19.26 6.20 1.33
CA PRO A 315 -19.08 4.97 0.57
C PRO A 315 -20.40 4.50 -0.07
N ALA A 316 -20.33 4.06 -1.31
CA ALA A 316 -21.48 3.52 -2.03
C ALA A 316 -21.79 2.06 -1.61
N ARG A 317 -20.76 1.33 -1.13
CA ARG A 317 -20.94 -0.07 -0.71
C ARG A 317 -20.77 -0.23 0.79
N ARG A 318 -21.63 -1.05 1.38
CA ARG A 318 -21.66 -1.32 2.82
C ARG A 318 -21.97 -2.80 3.10
N GLY A 319 -21.78 -3.18 4.37
CA GLY A 319 -22.01 -4.55 4.82
C GLY A 319 -21.03 -5.55 4.20
N GLY A 320 -21.21 -6.81 4.50
CA GLY A 320 -20.38 -7.90 3.99
C GLY A 320 -21.25 -9.07 3.53
N THR A 321 -21.43 -9.26 2.22
CA THR A 321 -22.18 -10.35 1.62
C THR A 321 -21.26 -11.46 1.15
N VAL A 322 -21.61 -12.70 1.43
CA VAL A 322 -20.89 -13.90 1.01
C VAL A 322 -21.65 -14.66 -0.05
N LEU A 323 -21.00 -14.88 -1.20
CA LEU A 323 -21.44 -15.83 -2.22
C LEU A 323 -20.38 -16.94 -2.35
N ALA A 324 -20.84 -18.19 -2.43
CA ALA A 324 -19.94 -19.33 -2.58
C ALA A 324 -20.48 -20.36 -3.54
N GLY A 325 -19.60 -20.96 -4.34
CA GLY A 325 -20.00 -22.03 -5.25
C GLY A 325 -18.81 -22.75 -5.86
N ARG A 326 -19.14 -23.70 -6.72
CA ARG A 326 -18.16 -24.48 -7.47
C ARG A 326 -17.68 -23.70 -8.68
N VAL A 327 -16.46 -23.99 -9.13
CA VAL A 327 -15.85 -23.30 -10.30
C VAL A 327 -16.70 -23.37 -11.56
N TRP A 328 -17.50 -24.42 -11.77
CA TRP A 328 -18.41 -24.52 -12.93
C TRP A 328 -19.66 -23.62 -12.81
N GLN A 329 -19.94 -23.07 -11.64
CA GLN A 329 -21.00 -22.08 -11.40
C GLN A 329 -20.48 -20.63 -11.53
N ALA A 330 -19.18 -20.45 -11.84
CA ALA A 330 -18.52 -19.16 -11.80
C ALA A 330 -19.22 -18.09 -12.65
N GLY A 331 -19.67 -18.43 -13.87
CA GLY A 331 -20.36 -17.46 -14.74
C GLY A 331 -21.63 -16.88 -14.12
N ARG A 332 -22.46 -17.71 -13.50
CA ARG A 332 -23.70 -17.28 -12.81
C ARG A 332 -23.36 -16.45 -11.57
N LEU A 333 -22.48 -16.98 -10.72
CA LEU A 333 -22.15 -16.34 -9.44
C LEU A 333 -21.42 -15.01 -9.61
N ARG A 334 -20.59 -14.86 -10.65
CA ARG A 334 -19.94 -13.58 -10.97
C ARG A 334 -20.94 -12.51 -11.41
N ARG A 335 -21.96 -12.87 -12.18
CA ARG A 335 -23.04 -11.94 -12.53
C ARG A 335 -23.86 -11.54 -11.31
N GLU A 336 -24.22 -12.50 -10.46
CA GLU A 336 -24.91 -12.24 -9.21
C GLU A 336 -24.09 -11.34 -8.27
N ALA A 337 -22.79 -11.63 -8.11
CA ALA A 337 -21.89 -10.82 -7.29
C ALA A 337 -21.77 -9.38 -7.82
N ALA A 338 -21.62 -9.21 -9.14
CA ALA A 338 -21.55 -7.89 -9.77
C ALA A 338 -22.88 -7.11 -9.58
N ALA A 339 -24.03 -7.76 -9.71
CA ALA A 339 -25.33 -7.12 -9.49
C ALA A 339 -25.49 -6.65 -8.03
N ARG A 340 -25.09 -7.46 -7.05
CA ARG A 340 -25.13 -7.08 -5.62
C ARG A 340 -24.13 -5.95 -5.31
N ALA A 341 -22.93 -6.00 -5.87
CA ALA A 341 -21.93 -4.92 -5.71
C ALA A 341 -22.46 -3.60 -6.30
N GLY A 342 -23.11 -3.66 -7.47
CA GLY A 342 -23.81 -2.51 -8.08
C GLY A 342 -25.02 -2.01 -7.27
N ALA A 343 -25.61 -2.86 -6.45
CA ALA A 343 -26.69 -2.50 -5.50
C ALA A 343 -26.16 -1.97 -4.16
N GLY A 344 -24.86 -1.80 -4.00
CA GLY A 344 -24.26 -1.20 -2.81
C GLY A 344 -23.81 -2.18 -1.73
N GLU A 345 -23.54 -3.44 -2.07
CA GLU A 345 -23.02 -4.44 -1.13
C GLU A 345 -21.52 -4.65 -1.30
N ASN A 346 -20.77 -4.86 -0.19
CA ASN A 346 -19.42 -5.40 -0.22
C ASN A 346 -19.48 -6.92 -0.38
N VAL A 347 -19.19 -7.43 -1.57
CA VAL A 347 -19.38 -8.84 -1.91
C VAL A 347 -18.07 -9.61 -1.87
N SER A 348 -18.06 -10.73 -1.14
CA SER A 348 -17.01 -11.75 -1.15
C SER A 348 -17.48 -13.01 -1.88
N LEU A 349 -16.90 -13.29 -3.04
CA LEU A 349 -17.21 -14.44 -3.87
C LEU A 349 -16.15 -15.53 -3.73
N PHE A 350 -16.54 -16.72 -3.28
CA PHE A 350 -15.67 -17.89 -3.13
C PHE A 350 -15.98 -18.94 -4.19
N LEU A 351 -15.00 -19.29 -5.03
CA LEU A 351 -15.13 -20.26 -6.12
C LEU A 351 -14.13 -21.40 -5.95
N PHE A 352 -14.61 -22.60 -5.59
CA PHE A 352 -13.73 -23.71 -5.29
C PHE A 352 -13.95 -24.92 -6.22
N GLY A 353 -12.82 -25.44 -6.75
CA GLY A 353 -12.78 -26.66 -7.56
C GLY A 353 -12.30 -27.88 -6.77
N PRO A 354 -12.55 -29.11 -7.23
CA PRO A 354 -12.08 -30.35 -6.59
C PRO A 354 -10.59 -30.60 -6.90
N SER A 355 -9.70 -29.79 -6.32
CA SER A 355 -8.26 -29.88 -6.58
C SER A 355 -7.44 -29.33 -5.39
N PRO A 356 -6.12 -29.60 -5.34
CA PRO A 356 -5.19 -28.98 -4.39
C PRO A 356 -4.63 -27.64 -4.90
N ARG A 357 -5.22 -27.01 -5.91
CA ARG A 357 -4.72 -25.75 -6.46
C ARG A 357 -4.67 -24.68 -5.40
N TYR A 358 -3.59 -23.91 -5.35
CA TYR A 358 -3.43 -22.76 -4.48
C TYR A 358 -4.50 -21.72 -4.75
N HIS A 359 -4.94 -21.02 -3.72
CA HIS A 359 -5.91 -19.96 -3.85
C HIS A 359 -5.28 -18.70 -4.41
N ARG A 360 -6.12 -17.90 -5.02
CA ARG A 360 -5.86 -16.52 -5.39
C ARG A 360 -7.03 -15.68 -4.91
N VAL A 361 -6.71 -14.54 -4.30
CA VAL A 361 -7.68 -13.49 -3.96
C VAL A 361 -7.39 -12.28 -4.83
N ALA A 362 -8.42 -11.72 -5.43
CA ALA A 362 -8.33 -10.52 -6.23
C ALA A 362 -9.57 -9.65 -6.01
N PHE A 363 -9.37 -8.35 -5.99
CA PHE A 363 -10.45 -7.38 -6.13
C PHE A 363 -10.70 -7.15 -7.61
N ARG A 364 -11.96 -7.21 -8.04
CA ARG A 364 -12.38 -7.07 -9.44
C ARG A 364 -12.77 -5.62 -9.72
N ASP A 365 -12.77 -5.23 -10.99
CA ASP A 365 -13.14 -3.87 -11.43
C ASP A 365 -14.61 -3.53 -11.10
N ASP A 366 -15.46 -4.56 -10.94
CA ASP A 366 -16.86 -4.43 -10.52
C ASP A 366 -17.06 -4.35 -8.99
N GLY A 367 -15.99 -4.22 -8.21
CA GLY A 367 -16.05 -4.05 -6.75
C GLY A 367 -16.22 -5.35 -5.95
N VAL A 368 -16.02 -6.49 -6.57
CA VAL A 368 -16.18 -7.81 -5.94
C VAL A 368 -14.84 -8.37 -5.48
N TRP A 369 -14.76 -8.82 -4.24
CA TRP A 369 -13.65 -9.64 -3.74
C TRP A 369 -13.83 -11.09 -4.19
N GLU A 370 -13.06 -11.55 -5.16
CA GLU A 370 -13.11 -12.92 -5.65
C GLU A 370 -11.95 -13.75 -5.11
N GLN A 371 -12.25 -14.85 -4.42
CA GLN A 371 -11.28 -15.87 -4.04
C GLN A 371 -11.56 -17.16 -4.82
N ASN A 372 -10.58 -17.62 -5.59
CA ASN A 372 -10.68 -18.88 -6.31
C ASN A 372 -9.52 -19.82 -5.97
N GLY A 373 -9.77 -21.14 -6.04
CA GLY A 373 -8.77 -22.15 -5.72
C GLY A 373 -9.34 -23.54 -5.58
N GLY A 374 -8.52 -24.43 -5.02
CA GLY A 374 -8.90 -25.82 -4.77
C GLY A 374 -9.46 -26.05 -3.37
N LEU A 375 -10.40 -26.99 -3.23
CA LEU A 375 -10.97 -27.38 -1.93
C LEU A 375 -9.89 -27.75 -0.90
N TRP A 376 -8.80 -28.34 -1.38
CA TRP A 376 -7.73 -28.90 -0.55
C TRP A 376 -6.43 -28.10 -0.66
N GLY A 377 -6.42 -27.01 -1.45
CA GLY A 377 -5.24 -26.19 -1.68
C GLY A 377 -4.99 -25.15 -0.58
N ARG A 378 -3.81 -24.56 -0.58
CA ARG A 378 -3.42 -23.46 0.32
C ARG A 378 -4.19 -22.18 0.02
N SER A 379 -4.62 -21.48 1.06
CA SER A 379 -5.12 -20.11 1.01
C SER A 379 -4.28 -19.14 1.85
N ASP A 380 -3.29 -19.66 2.56
CA ASP A 380 -2.22 -18.92 3.21
C ASP A 380 -0.90 -19.68 3.05
N ARG A 381 0.23 -19.00 3.10
CA ARG A 381 1.55 -19.66 3.01
C ARG A 381 1.85 -20.60 4.17
N SER A 382 1.28 -20.35 5.33
CA SER A 382 1.41 -21.20 6.52
C SER A 382 0.54 -22.46 6.45
N ASP A 383 -0.46 -22.52 5.55
CA ASP A 383 -1.29 -23.71 5.39
C ASP A 383 -0.45 -24.91 4.89
N PRO A 384 -0.80 -26.15 5.25
CA PRO A 384 -0.20 -27.35 4.66
C PRO A 384 -0.50 -27.40 3.15
N LEU A 385 0.35 -28.08 2.38
CA LEU A 385 0.20 -28.20 0.91
C LEU A 385 -1.16 -28.81 0.51
N PHE A 386 -1.64 -29.74 1.32
CA PHE A 386 -2.91 -30.42 1.14
C PHE A 386 -3.65 -30.53 2.47
N ARG A 387 -4.92 -30.15 2.48
CA ARG A 387 -5.80 -30.27 3.64
C ARG A 387 -7.19 -30.74 3.21
N PRO A 388 -7.57 -31.98 3.49
CA PRO A 388 -8.90 -32.49 3.19
C PRO A 388 -9.99 -31.60 3.81
N ALA A 389 -11.02 -31.33 3.03
CA ALA A 389 -12.20 -30.60 3.50
C ALA A 389 -13.38 -30.87 2.57
N THR A 390 -14.60 -30.87 3.14
CA THR A 390 -15.82 -30.76 2.37
C THR A 390 -15.98 -29.32 1.86
N PHE A 391 -16.86 -29.11 0.88
CA PHE A 391 -17.14 -27.77 0.37
C PHE A 391 -17.60 -26.82 1.48
N ALA A 392 -18.56 -27.22 2.29
CA ALA A 392 -19.09 -26.41 3.38
C ALA A 392 -18.01 -26.06 4.43
N GLN A 393 -17.17 -27.02 4.81
CA GLN A 393 -16.05 -26.77 5.72
C GLN A 393 -15.05 -25.78 5.14
N ARG A 394 -14.75 -25.92 3.82
CA ARG A 394 -13.84 -24.99 3.15
C ARG A 394 -14.41 -23.57 3.13
N VAL A 395 -15.67 -23.40 2.74
CA VAL A 395 -16.31 -22.09 2.71
C VAL A 395 -16.29 -21.45 4.10
N ARG A 396 -16.75 -22.15 5.13
CA ARG A 396 -16.72 -21.63 6.50
C ARG A 396 -15.34 -21.17 6.94
N ARG A 397 -14.30 -21.96 6.62
CA ARG A 397 -12.91 -21.60 6.97
C ARG A 397 -12.45 -20.32 6.26
N GLU A 398 -12.74 -20.18 4.96
CA GLU A 398 -12.31 -18.99 4.22
C GLU A 398 -13.13 -17.76 4.60
N VAL A 399 -14.41 -17.88 4.86
CA VAL A 399 -15.24 -16.80 5.41
C VAL A 399 -14.69 -16.34 6.77
N ALA A 400 -14.46 -17.26 7.71
CA ALA A 400 -13.90 -16.93 9.03
C ALA A 400 -12.52 -16.23 8.92
N ARG A 401 -11.71 -16.59 7.92
CA ARG A 401 -10.39 -15.97 7.68
C ARG A 401 -10.50 -14.49 7.33
N VAL A 402 -11.48 -14.10 6.55
CA VAL A 402 -11.65 -12.73 6.05
C VAL A 402 -12.73 -11.93 6.77
N ALA A 403 -13.52 -12.57 7.64
CA ALA A 403 -14.68 -11.96 8.28
C ALA A 403 -14.34 -10.62 8.95
N ARG A 404 -13.27 -10.60 9.75
CA ARG A 404 -12.85 -9.40 10.47
C ARG A 404 -12.41 -8.27 9.56
N VAL A 405 -11.63 -8.57 8.51
CA VAL A 405 -11.09 -7.54 7.60
C VAL A 405 -12.11 -7.07 6.56
N ARG A 406 -13.21 -7.84 6.34
CA ARG A 406 -14.29 -7.49 5.40
C ARG A 406 -15.60 -7.09 6.07
N GLY A 407 -15.65 -7.03 7.39
CA GLY A 407 -16.86 -6.69 8.10
C GLY A 407 -18.02 -7.69 7.86
N ILE A 408 -17.68 -8.97 7.63
CA ILE A 408 -18.67 -10.02 7.46
C ILE A 408 -19.12 -10.46 8.84
N GLY A 409 -20.42 -10.26 9.16
CA GLY A 409 -21.01 -10.78 10.39
C GLY A 409 -20.86 -12.30 10.45
N THR A 410 -20.22 -12.81 11.50
CA THR A 410 -20.26 -14.24 11.82
C THR A 410 -21.64 -14.49 12.45
N GLU A 411 -22.46 -15.35 11.82
CA GLU A 411 -23.66 -15.86 12.48
C GLU A 411 -23.24 -16.49 13.82
N GLY A 412 -23.50 -15.81 14.94
CA GLY A 412 -23.20 -16.34 16.26
C GLY A 412 -22.70 -15.37 17.34
N GLU A 413 -22.54 -14.08 17.08
CA GLU A 413 -22.30 -13.08 18.14
C GLU A 413 -23.55 -12.17 18.29
N SER A 414 -24.59 -12.72 18.91
CA SER A 414 -25.72 -11.98 19.49
C SER A 414 -25.77 -12.22 21.01
#